data_0718b3c5c8497be065b2a20b067da6e6
#
_entry.id   0718b3c5c8497be065b2a20b067da6e6
#
_cell.length_a   1.000
_cell.length_b   1.000
_cell.length_c   1.000
_cell.angle_alpha   90.00
_cell.angle_beta   90.00
_cell.angle_gamma   90.00
#
_symmetry.space_group_name_H-M   'P 1'
#
loop_
_entity.id
_entity.type
_entity.pdbx_description
1 polymer ?
#
loop_
_entity_poly.entity_id
_entity_poly.type
_entity_poly.pdbx_seq_one_letter_code
_entity_poly.pdbx_strand_id
1 'polypeptide(L)'
;MKSAAALPTLAVAGAAGTAALAEETTPYGLAISSEFPFTKKSVTVDGSEMAYVDEGEGLPVLFLHGNPTSSYLWRNVIPYVTEGYRAIAPDLIGMGDSAKPDIGYTFDEHAKYLDGFIKALDLKDIILVIHDWGSALGMRYARLNSDNVTAMAFMEAIVPPGLPAPSYEAMGPLAGELFKTLRTPGVGEEMVLKGNFFVEKVLAEMGVVRGLSEAEMEVYRAPYATEQSRLPTLQWPREIPIAGKPEAATDAVTQNGAWLMSSEIPKLLFYAEPGALMPQPVVDYLTAHLTNLETRFVGPGTHFLQEDHPHLIGRGLADWLRRI
;
A
#
# COMPACT_ATOMS: atom_id res chain seq x y z
N MET A 1 29.28 23.92 -24.48
CA MET A 1 29.69 23.33 -23.20
C MET A 1 28.46 23.40 -22.30
N LYS A 2 27.71 22.29 -22.18
CA LYS A 2 26.55 22.20 -21.31
C LYS A 2 27.02 21.59 -19.98
N SER A 3 26.89 22.38 -18.92
CA SER A 3 27.23 21.98 -17.55
C SER A 3 26.23 20.91 -17.11
N ALA A 4 26.71 19.73 -16.75
CA ALA A 4 25.93 18.70 -16.09
C ALA A 4 25.71 19.14 -14.63
N ALA A 5 24.44 19.33 -14.27
CA ALA A 5 24.07 19.55 -12.88
C ALA A 5 24.27 18.25 -12.11
N ALA A 6 25.17 18.27 -11.14
CA ALA A 6 25.38 17.17 -10.21
C ALA A 6 24.20 17.06 -9.24
N LEU A 7 23.63 15.87 -9.14
CA LEU A 7 22.65 15.52 -8.12
C LEU A 7 23.28 15.65 -6.72
N PRO A 8 22.57 16.18 -5.72
CA PRO A 8 23.09 16.22 -4.36
C PRO A 8 23.22 14.79 -3.80
N THR A 9 24.43 14.43 -3.43
CA THR A 9 24.74 13.19 -2.71
C THR A 9 24.22 13.32 -1.29
N LEU A 10 23.18 12.57 -0.94
CA LEU A 10 22.80 12.37 0.45
C LEU A 10 23.88 11.53 1.12
N ALA A 11 24.69 12.14 1.99
CA ALA A 11 25.61 11.44 2.85
C ALA A 11 24.83 10.76 3.98
N VAL A 12 24.52 9.50 3.82
CA VAL A 12 24.16 8.61 4.93
C VAL A 12 25.47 8.07 5.49
N ALA A 13 25.77 8.38 6.74
CA ALA A 13 26.90 7.81 7.45
C ALA A 13 26.67 6.32 7.64
N GLY A 14 27.20 5.51 6.72
CA GLY A 14 27.19 4.06 6.83
C GLY A 14 28.28 3.59 7.79
N ALA A 15 27.89 3.03 8.91
CA ALA A 15 28.75 2.13 9.67
C ALA A 15 28.75 0.77 8.95
N ALA A 16 29.87 0.45 8.27
CA ALA A 16 30.10 -0.86 7.69
C ALA A 16 30.37 -1.87 8.81
N GLY A 17 29.34 -2.59 9.19
CA GLY A 17 29.43 -3.80 9.98
C GLY A 17 28.88 -4.96 9.15
N THR A 18 29.76 -5.87 8.70
CA THR A 18 29.37 -7.19 8.20
C THR A 18 28.84 -8.01 9.38
N ALA A 19 27.56 -7.82 9.72
CA ALA A 19 26.83 -8.74 10.58
C ALA A 19 26.20 -9.81 9.69
N ALA A 20 26.49 -11.08 9.99
CA ALA A 20 25.69 -12.21 9.51
C ALA A 20 24.24 -11.89 9.85
N LEU A 21 23.34 -11.99 8.85
CA LEU A 21 21.91 -11.84 9.03
C LEU A 21 21.47 -12.91 10.04
N ALA A 22 21.38 -12.55 11.32
CA ALA A 22 20.63 -13.32 12.29
C ALA A 22 19.16 -13.28 11.79
N GLU A 23 18.51 -14.44 11.72
CA GLU A 23 17.05 -14.48 11.61
C GLU A 23 16.49 -13.56 12.71
N GLU A 24 16.03 -12.37 12.34
CA GLU A 24 15.36 -11.48 13.28
C GLU A 24 14.05 -12.14 13.67
N THR A 25 14.08 -12.83 14.79
CA THR A 25 12.87 -13.28 15.43
C THR A 25 12.13 -12.03 15.93
N THR A 26 10.89 -11.86 15.50
CA THR A 26 9.98 -10.86 16.08
C THR A 26 9.95 -11.01 17.61
N PRO A 27 9.45 -10.03 18.39
CA PRO A 27 9.29 -10.13 19.84
C PRO A 27 8.55 -11.41 20.30
N TYR A 28 7.97 -12.17 19.38
CA TYR A 28 7.23 -13.41 19.60
C TYR A 28 7.95 -14.67 19.06
N GLY A 29 9.19 -14.56 18.59
CA GLY A 29 9.99 -15.71 18.15
C GLY A 29 9.58 -16.32 16.80
N LEU A 30 8.74 -15.65 16.00
CA LEU A 30 8.37 -16.09 14.66
C LEU A 30 9.23 -15.37 13.61
N ALA A 31 9.85 -16.15 12.71
CA ALA A 31 10.58 -15.61 11.59
C ALA A 31 9.63 -15.01 10.56
N ILE A 32 10.03 -13.87 9.97
CA ILE A 32 9.34 -13.31 8.81
C ILE A 32 9.81 -14.09 7.57
N SER A 33 8.87 -14.79 6.89
CA SER A 33 9.21 -15.62 5.75
C SER A 33 9.28 -14.82 4.46
N SER A 34 10.28 -15.11 3.63
CA SER A 34 10.33 -14.67 2.22
C SER A 34 9.49 -15.54 1.29
N GLU A 35 9.06 -16.72 1.73
CA GLU A 35 8.27 -17.63 0.92
C GLU A 35 6.86 -17.10 0.67
N PHE A 36 6.33 -17.40 -0.52
CA PHE A 36 4.95 -17.13 -0.87
C PHE A 36 4.19 -18.46 -0.99
N PRO A 37 3.51 -18.91 0.10
CA PRO A 37 2.95 -20.26 0.17
C PRO A 37 1.63 -20.43 -0.59
N PHE A 38 1.15 -19.39 -1.27
CA PHE A 38 -0.15 -19.37 -1.92
C PHE A 38 -0.05 -19.64 -3.41
N THR A 39 -1.07 -20.32 -3.97
CA THR A 39 -1.24 -20.43 -5.42
C THR A 39 -2.18 -19.32 -5.89
N LYS A 40 -1.70 -18.41 -6.72
CA LYS A 40 -2.56 -17.38 -7.29
C LYS A 40 -3.55 -17.95 -8.28
N LYS A 41 -4.78 -17.45 -8.21
CA LYS A 41 -5.85 -17.61 -9.21
C LYS A 41 -5.82 -16.40 -10.13
N SER A 42 -6.59 -16.44 -11.22
CA SER A 42 -6.83 -15.28 -12.07
C SER A 42 -8.32 -15.12 -12.38
N VAL A 43 -8.71 -13.88 -12.66
CA VAL A 43 -10.04 -13.53 -13.12
C VAL A 43 -9.95 -12.44 -14.19
N THR A 44 -10.73 -12.57 -15.25
CA THR A 44 -10.77 -11.56 -16.32
C THR A 44 -11.63 -10.38 -15.91
N VAL A 45 -11.04 -9.19 -15.91
CA VAL A 45 -11.72 -7.92 -15.65
C VAL A 45 -11.41 -6.97 -16.80
N ASP A 46 -12.43 -6.45 -17.45
CA ASP A 46 -12.31 -5.51 -18.57
C ASP A 46 -11.32 -5.97 -19.66
N GLY A 47 -11.32 -7.28 -19.93
CA GLY A 47 -10.46 -7.91 -20.94
C GLY A 47 -9.02 -8.19 -20.48
N SER A 48 -8.66 -7.92 -19.23
CA SER A 48 -7.35 -8.16 -18.68
C SER A 48 -7.42 -9.16 -17.51
N GLU A 49 -6.43 -10.05 -17.39
CA GLU A 49 -6.33 -10.98 -16.26
C GLU A 49 -5.81 -10.27 -15.01
N MET A 50 -6.55 -10.39 -13.91
CA MET A 50 -6.09 -9.97 -12.59
C MET A 50 -5.76 -11.21 -11.76
N ALA A 51 -4.51 -11.30 -11.29
CA ALA A 51 -4.05 -12.35 -10.39
C ALA A 51 -4.47 -12.04 -8.94
N TYR A 52 -4.77 -13.07 -8.16
CA TYR A 52 -5.14 -12.90 -6.76
C TYR A 52 -4.90 -14.15 -5.92
N VAL A 53 -4.67 -13.96 -4.63
CA VAL A 53 -4.73 -15.00 -3.60
C VAL A 53 -6.18 -15.17 -3.16
N ASP A 54 -6.58 -16.40 -2.84
CA ASP A 54 -7.91 -16.73 -2.37
C ASP A 54 -7.82 -17.96 -1.46
N GLU A 55 -7.73 -17.72 -0.16
CA GLU A 55 -7.46 -18.73 0.87
C GLU A 55 -8.52 -18.69 1.99
N GLY A 56 -8.85 -19.86 2.53
CA GLY A 56 -9.85 -19.99 3.58
C GLY A 56 -11.29 -19.93 3.06
N GLU A 57 -12.24 -19.90 3.99
CA GLU A 57 -13.68 -19.88 3.72
C GLU A 57 -14.38 -18.92 4.68
N GLY A 58 -15.56 -18.42 4.33
CA GLY A 58 -16.35 -17.51 5.15
C GLY A 58 -16.49 -16.11 4.56
N LEU A 59 -16.66 -15.10 5.42
CA LEU A 59 -16.79 -13.70 4.99
C LEU A 59 -15.48 -13.24 4.33
N PRO A 60 -15.56 -12.51 3.19
CA PRO A 60 -14.39 -12.06 2.47
C PRO A 60 -13.66 -10.94 3.22
N VAL A 61 -12.38 -11.15 3.48
CA VAL A 61 -11.41 -10.14 3.90
C VAL A 61 -10.57 -9.78 2.68
N LEU A 62 -10.78 -8.60 2.14
CA LEU A 62 -10.15 -8.10 0.93
C LEU A 62 -8.93 -7.25 1.27
N PHE A 63 -7.76 -7.76 0.95
CA PHE A 63 -6.46 -7.12 1.19
C PHE A 63 -6.03 -6.31 -0.04
N LEU A 64 -5.92 -4.99 0.10
CA LEU A 64 -5.50 -4.12 -0.98
C LEU A 64 -4.14 -3.49 -0.69
N HIS A 65 -3.18 -3.80 -1.54
CA HIS A 65 -1.83 -3.24 -1.51
C HIS A 65 -1.75 -1.91 -2.28
N GLY A 66 -0.58 -1.30 -2.31
CA GLY A 66 -0.28 -0.12 -3.11
C GLY A 66 1.04 -0.20 -3.86
N ASN A 67 1.67 0.95 -4.09
CA ASN A 67 2.87 1.09 -4.90
C ASN A 67 4.16 0.82 -4.08
N PRO A 68 5.11 0.03 -4.53
CA PRO A 68 5.19 -0.79 -5.76
C PRO A 68 4.92 -2.29 -5.48
N THR A 69 4.09 -2.60 -4.53
CA THR A 69 3.92 -3.96 -4.01
C THR A 69 2.87 -4.78 -4.78
N SER A 70 2.51 -5.92 -4.23
CA SER A 70 1.51 -6.87 -4.73
C SER A 70 0.89 -7.64 -3.57
N SER A 71 0.10 -8.67 -3.84
CA SER A 71 -0.38 -9.59 -2.81
C SER A 71 0.74 -10.21 -1.97
N TYR A 72 1.99 -10.24 -2.46
CA TYR A 72 3.16 -10.70 -1.72
C TYR A 72 3.38 -9.96 -0.40
N LEU A 73 3.02 -8.67 -0.34
CA LEU A 73 3.08 -7.87 0.88
C LEU A 73 2.34 -8.51 2.07
N TRP A 74 1.27 -9.24 1.77
CA TRP A 74 0.38 -9.82 2.77
C TRP A 74 0.71 -11.26 3.16
N ARG A 75 1.80 -11.87 2.59
CA ARG A 75 2.14 -13.29 2.74
C ARG A 75 2.24 -13.77 4.18
N ASN A 76 2.78 -12.93 5.07
CA ASN A 76 2.93 -13.24 6.49
C ASN A 76 1.73 -12.77 7.35
N VAL A 77 0.72 -12.12 6.77
CA VAL A 77 -0.50 -11.63 7.43
C VAL A 77 -1.69 -12.54 7.15
N ILE A 78 -1.89 -12.94 5.89
CA ILE A 78 -3.01 -13.77 5.44
C ILE A 78 -3.23 -15.01 6.29
N PRO A 79 -2.19 -15.79 6.71
CA PRO A 79 -2.39 -17.02 7.49
C PRO A 79 -3.12 -16.83 8.82
N TYR A 80 -3.11 -15.63 9.39
CA TYR A 80 -3.84 -15.32 10.64
C TYR A 80 -5.34 -15.14 10.44
N VAL A 81 -5.79 -14.95 9.22
CA VAL A 81 -7.18 -14.63 8.87
C VAL A 81 -7.94 -15.82 8.34
N THR A 82 -7.24 -16.78 7.73
CA THR A 82 -7.88 -17.92 7.04
C THR A 82 -8.62 -18.89 7.96
N GLU A 83 -8.45 -18.80 9.28
CA GLU A 83 -9.28 -19.51 10.24
C GLU A 83 -10.59 -18.75 10.48
N GLY A 84 -11.62 -19.04 9.69
CA GLY A 84 -12.98 -18.49 9.81
C GLY A 84 -13.31 -17.36 8.83
N TYR A 85 -12.35 -16.93 8.01
CA TYR A 85 -12.55 -15.91 6.96
C TYR A 85 -11.92 -16.34 5.64
N ARG A 86 -12.45 -15.81 4.54
CA ARG A 86 -11.88 -15.97 3.20
C ARG A 86 -10.98 -14.77 2.90
N ALA A 87 -9.67 -14.97 2.93
CA ALA A 87 -8.67 -13.96 2.60
C ALA A 87 -8.51 -13.85 1.08
N ILE A 88 -8.78 -12.67 0.53
CA ILE A 88 -8.65 -12.37 -0.90
C ILE A 88 -7.66 -11.21 -1.05
N ALA A 89 -6.60 -11.40 -1.83
CA ALA A 89 -5.59 -10.38 -2.06
C ALA A 89 -5.28 -10.30 -3.56
N PRO A 90 -5.92 -9.37 -4.31
CA PRO A 90 -5.57 -9.14 -5.70
C PRO A 90 -4.20 -8.47 -5.83
N ASP A 91 -3.50 -8.79 -6.92
CA ASP A 91 -2.52 -7.88 -7.48
C ASP A 91 -3.27 -6.82 -8.28
N LEU A 92 -3.09 -5.54 -7.97
CA LEU A 92 -3.74 -4.46 -8.70
C LEU A 92 -3.31 -4.49 -10.17
N ILE A 93 -4.18 -4.04 -11.06
CA ILE A 93 -3.87 -4.06 -12.50
C ILE A 93 -2.53 -3.35 -12.78
N GLY A 94 -1.70 -3.94 -13.61
CA GLY A 94 -0.35 -3.45 -13.89
C GLY A 94 0.72 -3.84 -12.86
N MET A 95 0.34 -4.44 -11.72
CA MET A 95 1.25 -4.77 -10.60
C MET A 95 1.27 -6.28 -10.36
N GLY A 96 2.30 -6.77 -9.65
CA GLY A 96 2.46 -8.20 -9.39
C GLY A 96 2.33 -9.03 -10.66
N ASP A 97 1.56 -10.12 -10.57
CA ASP A 97 1.29 -11.05 -11.67
C ASP A 97 0.04 -10.68 -12.49
N SER A 98 -0.65 -9.59 -12.15
CA SER A 98 -1.74 -9.07 -12.97
C SER A 98 -1.25 -8.56 -14.32
N ALA A 99 -2.11 -8.64 -15.33
CA ALA A 99 -1.83 -8.13 -16.67
C ALA A 99 -1.41 -6.65 -16.64
N LYS A 100 -0.61 -6.28 -17.63
CA LYS A 100 -0.09 -4.92 -17.82
C LYS A 100 -0.62 -4.32 -19.14
N PRO A 101 -1.94 -4.03 -19.23
CA PRO A 101 -2.53 -3.45 -20.42
C PRO A 101 -1.95 -2.06 -20.73
N ASP A 102 -2.09 -1.63 -21.98
CA ASP A 102 -1.69 -0.28 -22.41
C ASP A 102 -2.77 0.73 -22.00
N ILE A 103 -2.70 1.20 -20.76
CA ILE A 103 -3.60 2.18 -20.13
C ILE A 103 -2.79 3.24 -19.38
N GLY A 104 -3.46 4.27 -18.88
CA GLY A 104 -2.82 5.37 -18.16
C GLY A 104 -2.41 5.03 -16.71
N TYR A 105 -2.94 3.95 -16.15
CA TYR A 105 -2.76 3.57 -14.73
C TYR A 105 -3.14 4.68 -13.75
N THR A 106 -4.13 5.50 -14.13
CA THR A 106 -4.70 6.53 -13.28
C THR A 106 -5.48 5.93 -12.11
N PHE A 107 -5.75 6.74 -11.09
CA PHE A 107 -6.59 6.32 -9.98
C PHE A 107 -7.95 5.78 -10.43
N ASP A 108 -8.61 6.44 -11.39
CA ASP A 108 -9.91 6.03 -11.91
C ASP A 108 -9.86 4.71 -12.68
N GLU A 109 -8.79 4.47 -13.44
CA GLU A 109 -8.61 3.18 -14.12
C GLU A 109 -8.38 2.04 -13.12
N HIS A 110 -7.53 2.23 -12.12
CA HIS A 110 -7.38 1.25 -11.04
C HIS A 110 -8.69 1.01 -10.28
N ALA A 111 -9.45 2.07 -10.00
CA ALA A 111 -10.75 1.98 -9.35
C ALA A 111 -11.75 1.15 -10.17
N LYS A 112 -11.79 1.36 -11.50
CA LYS A 112 -12.62 0.58 -12.42
C LYS A 112 -12.26 -0.90 -12.41
N TYR A 113 -10.97 -1.23 -12.41
CA TYR A 113 -10.50 -2.62 -12.34
C TYR A 113 -10.85 -3.26 -10.99
N LEU A 114 -10.71 -2.53 -9.87
CA LEU A 114 -11.11 -3.03 -8.55
C LEU A 114 -12.62 -3.28 -8.46
N ASP A 115 -13.44 -2.35 -8.94
CA ASP A 115 -14.90 -2.52 -8.98
C ASP A 115 -15.29 -3.76 -9.81
N GLY A 116 -14.63 -3.94 -10.96
CA GLY A 116 -14.79 -5.10 -11.84
C GLY A 116 -14.35 -6.41 -11.18
N PHE A 117 -13.25 -6.40 -10.45
CA PHE A 117 -12.73 -7.56 -9.69
C PHE A 117 -13.71 -8.00 -8.61
N ILE A 118 -14.17 -7.08 -7.78
CA ILE A 118 -15.14 -7.36 -6.72
C ILE A 118 -16.43 -7.93 -7.29
N LYS A 119 -16.90 -7.36 -8.40
CA LYS A 119 -18.08 -7.83 -9.11
C LYS A 119 -17.88 -9.22 -9.73
N ALA A 120 -16.74 -9.47 -10.37
CA ALA A 120 -16.46 -10.75 -11.02
C ALA A 120 -16.38 -11.93 -10.05
N LEU A 121 -15.93 -11.68 -8.82
CA LEU A 121 -15.90 -12.66 -7.74
C LEU A 121 -17.18 -12.67 -6.89
N ASP A 122 -18.17 -11.82 -7.20
CA ASP A 122 -19.44 -11.64 -6.45
C ASP A 122 -19.23 -11.46 -4.94
N LEU A 123 -18.22 -10.65 -4.56
CA LEU A 123 -17.90 -10.44 -3.14
C LEU A 123 -18.97 -9.61 -2.45
N LYS A 124 -19.43 -10.09 -1.29
CA LYS A 124 -20.47 -9.46 -0.46
C LYS A 124 -19.99 -9.36 0.99
N ASP A 125 -20.52 -8.37 1.70
CA ASP A 125 -20.24 -8.16 3.13
C ASP A 125 -18.72 -8.08 3.42
N ILE A 126 -18.01 -7.31 2.60
CA ILE A 126 -16.54 -7.26 2.55
C ILE A 126 -15.97 -6.60 3.80
N ILE A 127 -14.96 -7.21 4.38
CA ILE A 127 -14.06 -6.58 5.33
C ILE A 127 -12.82 -6.12 4.56
N LEU A 128 -12.49 -4.84 4.62
CA LEU A 128 -11.32 -4.29 3.93
C LEU A 128 -10.08 -4.31 4.82
N VAL A 129 -8.93 -4.70 4.28
CA VAL A 129 -7.60 -4.54 4.88
C VAL A 129 -6.73 -3.82 3.86
N ILE A 130 -6.42 -2.55 4.13
CA ILE A 130 -5.97 -1.62 3.09
C ILE A 130 -4.72 -0.85 3.49
N HIS A 131 -3.85 -0.63 2.50
CA HIS A 131 -2.57 0.04 2.65
C HIS A 131 -2.28 0.92 1.43
N ASP A 132 -1.62 2.05 1.63
CA ASP A 132 -1.16 2.98 0.57
C ASP A 132 -2.27 3.28 -0.44
N TRP A 133 -2.07 3.15 -1.74
CA TRP A 133 -3.11 3.35 -2.77
C TRP A 133 -4.29 2.39 -2.64
N GLY A 134 -4.05 1.18 -2.13
CA GLY A 134 -5.14 0.27 -1.78
C GLY A 134 -6.11 0.87 -0.77
N SER A 135 -5.66 1.80 0.08
CA SER A 135 -6.54 2.51 1.01
C SER A 135 -7.44 3.51 0.31
N ALA A 136 -6.91 4.32 -0.61
CA ALA A 136 -7.72 5.26 -1.38
C ALA A 136 -8.76 4.54 -2.26
N LEU A 137 -8.36 3.44 -2.90
CA LEU A 137 -9.26 2.60 -3.71
C LEU A 137 -10.34 1.92 -2.86
N GLY A 138 -9.94 1.28 -1.75
CA GLY A 138 -10.86 0.58 -0.85
C GLY A 138 -11.87 1.53 -0.19
N MET A 139 -11.44 2.69 0.27
CA MET A 139 -12.32 3.71 0.83
C MET A 139 -13.29 4.29 -0.21
N ARG A 140 -12.81 4.49 -1.47
CA ARG A 140 -13.70 4.88 -2.57
C ARG A 140 -14.77 3.80 -2.81
N TYR A 141 -14.36 2.53 -2.85
CA TYR A 141 -15.31 1.44 -3.02
C TYR A 141 -16.34 1.41 -1.88
N ALA A 142 -15.87 1.47 -0.63
CA ALA A 142 -16.74 1.48 0.55
C ALA A 142 -17.72 2.65 0.56
N ARG A 143 -17.27 3.85 0.19
CA ARG A 143 -18.12 5.04 0.09
C ARG A 143 -19.23 4.90 -0.95
N LEU A 144 -18.94 4.29 -2.10
CA LEU A 144 -19.89 4.12 -3.20
C LEU A 144 -20.79 2.88 -3.04
N ASN A 145 -20.37 1.93 -2.20
CA ASN A 145 -21.03 0.65 -1.96
C ASN A 145 -21.11 0.36 -0.45
N SER A 146 -21.59 1.32 0.34
CA SER A 146 -21.56 1.26 1.81
C SER A 146 -22.27 0.02 2.38
N ASP A 147 -23.30 -0.47 1.71
CA ASP A 147 -24.05 -1.67 2.12
C ASP A 147 -23.27 -2.97 1.87
N ASN A 148 -22.16 -2.92 1.14
CA ASN A 148 -21.30 -4.07 0.81
C ASN A 148 -19.97 -4.10 1.58
N VAL A 149 -19.73 -3.15 2.49
CA VAL A 149 -18.51 -3.11 3.32
C VAL A 149 -18.91 -3.04 4.78
N THR A 150 -18.53 -4.06 5.54
CA THR A 150 -18.95 -4.25 6.93
C THR A 150 -17.95 -3.75 7.96
N ALA A 151 -16.65 -3.73 7.61
CA ALA A 151 -15.58 -3.28 8.51
C ALA A 151 -14.32 -2.92 7.71
N MET A 152 -13.37 -2.21 8.33
CA MET A 152 -12.15 -1.77 7.68
C MET A 152 -10.95 -1.77 8.64
N ALA A 153 -9.86 -2.45 8.27
CA ALA A 153 -8.55 -2.27 8.88
C ALA A 153 -7.63 -1.52 7.90
N PHE A 154 -6.85 -0.55 8.38
CA PHE A 154 -5.99 0.25 7.51
C PHE A 154 -4.68 0.61 8.20
N MET A 155 -3.65 0.87 7.40
CA MET A 155 -2.33 1.30 7.82
C MET A 155 -1.66 2.09 6.71
N GLU A 156 -0.84 3.08 7.07
CA GLU A 156 -0.12 3.94 6.12
C GLU A 156 -1.01 4.36 4.95
N ALA A 157 -2.18 4.92 5.28
CA ALA A 157 -3.28 5.16 4.37
C ALA A 157 -3.26 6.58 3.79
N ILE A 158 -3.80 6.72 2.57
CA ILE A 158 -4.01 8.00 1.88
C ILE A 158 -5.33 8.62 2.36
N VAL A 159 -5.26 9.40 3.43
CA VAL A 159 -6.42 9.99 4.11
C VAL A 159 -6.14 11.41 4.63
N PRO A 160 -7.18 12.26 4.80
CA PRO A 160 -7.05 13.48 5.58
C PRO A 160 -6.69 13.19 7.07
N PRO A 161 -5.94 14.09 7.73
CA PRO A 161 -5.47 15.40 7.25
C PRO A 161 -4.16 15.35 6.47
N GLY A 162 -3.51 14.17 6.31
CA GLY A 162 -2.24 14.02 5.60
C GLY A 162 -2.36 14.34 4.11
N LEU A 163 -3.37 13.76 3.47
CA LEU A 163 -3.68 13.93 2.05
C LEU A 163 -5.19 14.19 1.85
N PRO A 164 -5.59 15.04 0.90
CA PRO A 164 -4.78 15.81 -0.06
C PRO A 164 -3.87 16.85 0.58
N ALA A 165 -2.63 16.97 0.09
CA ALA A 165 -1.72 18.00 0.57
C ALA A 165 -2.03 19.35 -0.10
N PRO A 166 -2.08 20.46 0.65
CA PRO A 166 -2.40 21.78 0.07
C PRO A 166 -1.28 22.31 -0.82
N SER A 167 -0.05 21.89 -0.63
CA SER A 167 1.10 22.21 -1.48
C SER A 167 2.25 21.21 -1.28
N TYR A 168 3.28 21.28 -2.14
CA TYR A 168 4.49 20.47 -1.97
C TYR A 168 5.24 20.82 -0.68
N GLU A 169 5.25 22.08 -0.29
CA GLU A 169 5.90 22.57 0.93
C GLU A 169 5.24 21.98 2.19
N ALA A 170 3.93 21.77 2.16
CA ALA A 170 3.18 21.15 3.26
C ALA A 170 3.53 19.70 3.49
N MET A 171 4.08 19.00 2.48
CA MET A 171 4.59 17.62 2.61
C MET A 171 5.96 17.55 3.28
N GLY A 172 6.55 18.70 3.60
CA GLY A 172 7.92 18.78 4.10
C GLY A 172 8.98 18.75 2.99
N PRO A 173 10.22 19.12 3.33
CA PRO A 173 11.25 19.38 2.32
C PRO A 173 11.64 18.15 1.50
N LEU A 174 11.68 16.98 2.11
CA LEU A 174 12.08 15.75 1.41
C LEU A 174 10.97 15.20 0.51
N ALA A 175 9.77 15.00 1.05
CA ALA A 175 8.66 14.46 0.29
C ALA A 175 8.20 15.44 -0.80
N GLY A 176 8.08 16.72 -0.48
CA GLY A 176 7.67 17.73 -1.46
C GLY A 176 8.61 17.80 -2.65
N GLU A 177 9.93 17.79 -2.43
CA GLU A 177 10.92 17.81 -3.51
C GLU A 177 10.91 16.51 -4.33
N LEU A 178 10.76 15.36 -3.66
CA LEU A 178 10.63 14.06 -4.32
C LEU A 178 9.42 14.06 -5.28
N PHE A 179 8.25 14.47 -4.83
CA PHE A 179 7.05 14.48 -5.67
C PHE A 179 7.12 15.51 -6.81
N LYS A 180 7.79 16.65 -6.62
CA LYS A 180 8.10 17.59 -7.72
C LYS A 180 8.99 16.92 -8.77
N THR A 181 10.04 16.24 -8.34
CA THR A 181 10.99 15.54 -9.21
C THR A 181 10.30 14.44 -10.02
N LEU A 182 9.49 13.58 -9.37
CA LEU A 182 8.74 12.50 -10.01
C LEU A 182 7.73 13.00 -11.06
N ARG A 183 7.25 14.25 -10.92
CA ARG A 183 6.31 14.89 -11.85
C ARG A 183 7.00 15.75 -12.91
N THR A 184 8.32 15.96 -12.79
CA THR A 184 9.08 16.68 -13.82
C THR A 184 9.25 15.79 -15.05
N PRO A 185 8.76 16.20 -16.23
CA PRO A 185 8.87 15.42 -17.45
C PRO A 185 10.31 15.04 -17.77
N GLY A 186 10.53 13.78 -18.14
CA GLY A 186 11.84 13.21 -18.43
C GLY A 186 12.65 12.82 -17.18
N VAL A 187 12.49 13.53 -16.06
CA VAL A 187 13.22 13.22 -14.82
C VAL A 187 12.55 12.07 -14.06
N GLY A 188 11.23 12.13 -13.88
CA GLY A 188 10.47 11.04 -13.26
C GLY A 188 10.61 9.73 -14.05
N GLU A 189 10.56 9.80 -15.38
CA GLU A 189 10.76 8.66 -16.27
C GLU A 189 12.16 8.05 -16.10
N GLU A 190 13.20 8.87 -16.04
CA GLU A 190 14.58 8.40 -15.82
C GLU A 190 14.72 7.68 -14.48
N MET A 191 14.18 8.27 -13.41
CA MET A 191 14.24 7.68 -12.07
C MET A 191 13.46 6.37 -11.97
N VAL A 192 12.22 6.35 -12.43
CA VAL A 192 11.32 5.23 -12.19
C VAL A 192 11.42 4.18 -13.28
N LEU A 193 11.34 4.57 -14.57
CA LEU A 193 11.32 3.57 -15.65
C LEU A 193 12.69 2.95 -15.85
N LYS A 194 13.79 3.73 -15.80
CA LYS A 194 15.13 3.19 -15.93
C LYS A 194 15.72 2.73 -14.60
N GLY A 195 15.59 3.56 -13.55
CA GLY A 195 16.17 3.29 -12.25
C GLY A 195 15.38 2.34 -11.33
N ASN A 196 14.14 1.97 -11.69
CA ASN A 196 13.23 1.18 -10.85
C ASN A 196 13.11 1.75 -9.41
N PHE A 197 13.07 3.07 -9.31
CA PHE A 197 13.24 3.82 -8.06
C PHE A 197 12.33 3.36 -6.93
N PHE A 198 11.06 3.02 -7.23
CA PHE A 198 10.12 2.62 -6.18
C PHE A 198 10.48 1.27 -5.54
N VAL A 199 10.97 0.31 -6.31
CA VAL A 199 11.41 -0.98 -5.78
C VAL A 199 12.78 -0.86 -5.11
N GLU A 200 13.75 -0.24 -5.81
CA GLU A 200 15.15 -0.25 -5.35
C GLU A 200 15.43 0.76 -4.24
N LYS A 201 14.65 1.84 -4.14
CA LYS A 201 14.89 2.90 -3.16
C LYS A 201 13.74 3.07 -2.17
N VAL A 202 12.50 3.25 -2.67
CA VAL A 202 11.38 3.53 -1.76
C VAL A 202 11.05 2.31 -0.93
N LEU A 203 10.88 1.14 -1.55
CA LEU A 203 10.61 -0.10 -0.82
C LEU A 203 11.83 -0.56 -0.01
N ALA A 204 12.96 -0.76 -0.69
CA ALA A 204 14.11 -1.43 -0.09
C ALA A 204 14.86 -0.61 0.96
N GLU A 205 15.02 0.73 0.73
CA GLU A 205 15.89 1.56 1.55
C GLU A 205 15.14 2.55 2.46
N MET A 206 13.92 2.94 2.08
CA MET A 206 13.19 3.99 2.79
C MET A 206 11.94 3.47 3.53
N GLY A 207 11.32 2.44 3.01
CA GLY A 207 9.97 2.01 3.42
C GLY A 207 9.93 0.80 4.35
N VAL A 208 11.02 0.04 4.49
CA VAL A 208 11.16 -1.13 5.38
C VAL A 208 12.34 -0.93 6.32
N VAL A 209 12.08 -0.97 7.63
CA VAL A 209 13.10 -0.70 8.65
C VAL A 209 14.03 -1.89 8.88
N ARG A 210 13.49 -3.12 8.88
CA ARG A 210 14.29 -4.34 9.05
C ARG A 210 15.24 -4.62 7.89
N GLY A 211 15.02 -3.97 6.75
CA GLY A 211 15.64 -4.34 5.49
C GLY A 211 14.99 -5.59 4.87
N LEU A 212 15.16 -5.74 3.56
CA LEU A 212 14.66 -6.91 2.81
C LEU A 212 15.82 -7.79 2.39
N SER A 213 15.65 -9.11 2.50
CA SER A 213 16.59 -10.09 1.97
C SER A 213 16.60 -10.05 0.44
N GLU A 214 17.67 -10.57 -0.18
CA GLU A 214 17.72 -10.64 -1.66
C GLU A 214 16.59 -11.52 -2.23
N ALA A 215 16.20 -12.59 -1.54
CA ALA A 215 15.08 -13.43 -1.95
C ALA A 215 13.74 -12.64 -1.98
N GLU A 216 13.49 -11.78 -1.00
CA GLU A 216 12.33 -10.90 -1.00
C GLU A 216 12.41 -9.84 -2.12
N MET A 217 13.59 -9.26 -2.31
CA MET A 217 13.82 -8.27 -3.37
C MET A 217 13.67 -8.86 -4.77
N GLU A 218 14.08 -10.11 -5.00
CA GLU A 218 13.85 -10.81 -6.28
C GLU A 218 12.34 -10.90 -6.60
N VAL A 219 11.50 -11.23 -5.60
CA VAL A 219 10.05 -11.26 -5.78
C VAL A 219 9.48 -9.89 -6.09
N TYR A 220 9.92 -8.84 -5.38
CA TYR A 220 9.45 -7.47 -5.64
C TYR A 220 9.94 -6.90 -6.98
N ARG A 221 11.12 -7.31 -7.47
CA ARG A 221 11.67 -6.87 -8.77
C ARG A 221 11.01 -7.57 -9.96
N ALA A 222 10.63 -8.83 -9.80
CA ALA A 222 10.16 -9.67 -10.91
C ALA A 222 9.05 -9.04 -11.76
N PRO A 223 7.99 -8.40 -11.19
CA PRO A 223 6.93 -7.76 -11.97
C PRO A 223 7.41 -6.56 -12.80
N TYR A 224 8.56 -5.98 -12.47
CA TYR A 224 9.07 -4.70 -12.97
C TYR A 224 10.39 -4.85 -13.75
N ALA A 225 10.56 -5.96 -14.48
CA ALA A 225 11.78 -6.27 -15.20
C ALA A 225 12.09 -5.32 -16.37
N THR A 226 11.09 -4.66 -16.95
CA THR A 226 11.22 -3.77 -18.10
C THR A 226 10.72 -2.35 -17.79
N GLU A 227 11.18 -1.35 -18.55
CA GLU A 227 10.67 0.03 -18.44
C GLU A 227 9.15 0.09 -18.60
N GLN A 228 8.61 -0.65 -19.58
CA GLN A 228 7.16 -0.72 -19.81
C GLN A 228 6.40 -1.26 -18.60
N SER A 229 6.94 -2.30 -17.93
CA SER A 229 6.28 -2.90 -16.77
C SER A 229 6.28 -1.99 -15.52
N ARG A 230 7.10 -0.93 -15.51
CA ARG A 230 7.21 0.07 -14.43
C ARG A 230 6.28 1.28 -14.60
N LEU A 231 5.50 1.36 -15.67
CA LEU A 231 4.54 2.46 -15.88
C LEU A 231 3.59 2.69 -14.71
N PRO A 232 2.98 1.64 -14.10
CA PRO A 232 2.12 1.85 -12.94
C PRO A 232 2.87 2.48 -11.76
N THR A 233 4.13 2.08 -11.51
CA THR A 233 4.91 2.63 -10.39
C THR A 233 5.34 4.09 -10.62
N LEU A 234 5.39 4.56 -11.87
CA LEU A 234 5.57 5.96 -12.22
C LEU A 234 4.26 6.75 -12.09
N GLN A 235 3.14 6.17 -12.51
CA GLN A 235 1.86 6.89 -12.49
C GLN A 235 1.34 7.10 -11.07
N TRP A 236 1.44 6.11 -10.18
CA TRP A 236 0.96 6.21 -8.81
C TRP A 236 1.45 7.46 -8.05
N PRO A 237 2.75 7.80 -8.01
CA PRO A 237 3.19 9.04 -7.35
C PRO A 237 2.70 10.33 -8.05
N ARG A 238 2.35 10.23 -9.34
CA ARG A 238 1.75 11.33 -10.09
C ARG A 238 0.28 11.53 -9.76
N GLU A 239 -0.39 10.50 -9.25
CA GLU A 239 -1.77 10.56 -8.76
C GLU A 239 -1.89 11.08 -7.31
N ILE A 240 -0.82 11.14 -6.52
CA ILE A 240 -0.89 11.70 -5.15
C ILE A 240 -1.48 13.13 -5.20
N PRO A 241 -2.57 13.40 -4.46
CA PRO A 241 -3.27 14.68 -4.54
C PRO A 241 -2.50 15.79 -3.82
N ILE A 242 -1.83 16.64 -4.60
CA ILE A 242 -1.04 17.78 -4.12
C ILE A 242 -1.49 19.05 -4.84
N ALA A 243 -1.77 20.12 -4.10
CA ALA A 243 -2.23 21.41 -4.64
C ALA A 243 -3.47 21.27 -5.56
N GLY A 244 -4.38 20.34 -5.22
CA GLY A 244 -5.60 20.08 -5.99
C GLY A 244 -5.38 19.27 -7.29
N LYS A 245 -4.22 18.66 -7.48
CA LYS A 245 -3.89 17.90 -8.71
C LYS A 245 -3.30 16.52 -8.40
N PRO A 246 -3.67 15.49 -9.18
CA PRO A 246 -4.76 15.46 -10.18
C PRO A 246 -6.13 15.71 -9.54
N GLU A 247 -7.04 16.35 -10.27
CA GLU A 247 -8.34 16.75 -9.73
C GLU A 247 -9.17 15.50 -9.32
N ALA A 248 -9.25 14.48 -10.17
CA ALA A 248 -10.01 13.26 -9.89
C ALA A 248 -9.53 12.57 -8.60
N ALA A 249 -8.22 12.38 -8.42
CA ALA A 249 -7.67 11.79 -7.19
C ALA A 249 -7.87 12.70 -5.98
N THR A 250 -7.76 14.03 -6.16
CA THR A 250 -8.02 15.01 -5.08
C THR A 250 -9.45 14.93 -4.60
N ASP A 251 -10.41 14.92 -5.50
CA ASP A 251 -11.84 14.82 -5.19
C ASP A 251 -12.16 13.48 -4.52
N ALA A 252 -11.62 12.39 -5.06
CA ALA A 252 -11.83 11.06 -4.50
C ALA A 252 -11.33 10.96 -3.05
N VAL A 253 -10.08 11.37 -2.79
CA VAL A 253 -9.48 11.31 -1.43
C VAL A 253 -10.21 12.25 -0.46
N THR A 254 -10.62 13.44 -0.91
CA THR A 254 -11.42 14.37 -0.10
C THR A 254 -12.77 13.76 0.30
N GLN A 255 -13.49 13.19 -0.66
CA GLN A 255 -14.79 12.54 -0.41
C GLN A 255 -14.66 11.28 0.44
N ASN A 256 -13.57 10.50 0.24
CA ASN A 256 -13.27 9.33 1.06
C ASN A 256 -13.06 9.75 2.53
N GLY A 257 -12.33 10.83 2.77
CA GLY A 257 -12.15 11.39 4.11
C GLY A 257 -13.46 11.80 4.76
N ALA A 258 -14.33 12.51 4.02
CA ALA A 258 -15.65 12.90 4.51
C ALA A 258 -16.53 11.69 4.86
N TRP A 259 -16.53 10.67 4.01
CA TRP A 259 -17.22 9.40 4.28
C TRP A 259 -16.64 8.68 5.50
N LEU A 260 -15.31 8.58 5.61
CA LEU A 260 -14.63 7.91 6.73
C LEU A 260 -15.01 8.54 8.07
N MET A 261 -15.09 9.90 8.12
CA MET A 261 -15.48 10.65 9.32
C MET A 261 -16.94 10.42 9.73
N SER A 262 -17.84 10.11 8.80
CA SER A 262 -19.27 9.87 9.07
C SER A 262 -19.64 8.40 9.17
N SER A 263 -18.75 7.50 8.82
CA SER A 263 -19.01 6.06 8.77
C SER A 263 -19.01 5.45 10.16
N GLU A 264 -20.03 4.64 10.44
CA GLU A 264 -20.20 3.91 11.70
C GLU A 264 -19.64 2.47 11.66
N ILE A 265 -19.10 1.99 10.53
CA ILE A 265 -18.53 0.64 10.47
C ILE A 265 -17.37 0.50 11.47
N PRO A 266 -17.10 -0.69 12.03
CA PRO A 266 -15.92 -0.95 12.83
C PRO A 266 -14.64 -0.66 12.04
N LYS A 267 -13.68 0.01 12.70
CA LYS A 267 -12.40 0.39 12.11
C LYS A 267 -11.23 -0.03 13.00
N LEU A 268 -10.14 -0.48 12.37
CA LEU A 268 -8.89 -0.79 13.05
C LEU A 268 -7.74 -0.06 12.32
N LEU A 269 -7.00 0.76 13.05
CA LEU A 269 -5.80 1.43 12.55
C LEU A 269 -4.55 0.77 13.16
N PHE A 270 -3.70 0.20 12.30
CA PHE A 270 -2.33 -0.15 12.67
C PHE A 270 -1.41 1.03 12.34
N TYR A 271 -0.55 1.41 13.28
CA TYR A 271 0.37 2.51 13.08
C TYR A 271 1.76 2.22 13.67
N ALA A 272 2.76 2.90 13.15
CA ALA A 272 4.15 2.80 13.55
C ALA A 272 4.77 4.19 13.75
N GLU A 273 5.94 4.26 14.33
CA GLU A 273 6.72 5.49 14.43
C GLU A 273 8.06 5.34 13.67
N PRO A 274 8.43 6.34 12.85
CA PRO A 274 7.78 7.65 12.68
C PRO A 274 6.53 7.64 11.79
N GLY A 275 6.25 6.54 11.03
CA GLY A 275 5.27 6.52 9.96
C GLY A 275 5.67 7.40 8.76
N ALA A 276 5.17 7.11 7.58
CA ALA A 276 5.41 7.91 6.39
C ALA A 276 4.18 8.74 5.99
N LEU A 277 3.05 8.08 5.75
CA LEU A 277 1.77 8.75 5.44
C LEU A 277 0.96 9.03 6.71
N MET A 278 1.19 8.27 7.76
CA MET A 278 0.44 8.36 9.02
C MET A 278 1.38 8.64 10.21
N PRO A 279 2.11 9.77 10.23
CA PRO A 279 2.85 10.19 11.41
C PRO A 279 1.91 10.47 12.59
N GLN A 280 2.44 10.47 13.82
CA GLN A 280 1.66 10.58 15.05
C GLN A 280 0.55 11.67 15.02
N PRO A 281 0.77 12.91 14.48
CA PRO A 281 -0.30 13.90 14.41
C PRO A 281 -1.51 13.47 13.56
N VAL A 282 -1.29 12.66 12.51
CA VAL A 282 -2.38 12.09 11.69
C VAL A 282 -3.13 11.02 12.48
N VAL A 283 -2.41 10.14 13.17
CA VAL A 283 -2.99 9.11 14.05
C VAL A 283 -3.83 9.74 15.15
N ASP A 284 -3.32 10.77 15.82
CA ASP A 284 -4.02 11.51 16.88
C ASP A 284 -5.29 12.16 16.36
N TYR A 285 -5.22 12.78 15.18
CA TYR A 285 -6.38 13.37 14.54
C TYR A 285 -7.46 12.33 14.26
N LEU A 286 -7.10 11.21 13.63
CA LEU A 286 -8.05 10.13 13.30
C LEU A 286 -8.66 9.53 14.57
N THR A 287 -7.85 9.30 15.61
CA THR A 287 -8.31 8.77 16.88
C THR A 287 -9.32 9.69 17.57
N ALA A 288 -9.14 11.00 17.43
CA ALA A 288 -10.05 11.99 18.03
C ALA A 288 -11.36 12.17 17.25
N HIS A 289 -11.40 11.82 15.95
CA HIS A 289 -12.54 12.19 15.09
C HIS A 289 -13.29 11.00 14.50
N LEU A 290 -12.69 9.80 14.45
CA LEU A 290 -13.37 8.63 13.89
C LEU A 290 -14.16 7.90 14.97
N THR A 291 -15.41 7.57 14.66
CA THR A 291 -16.22 6.67 15.49
C THR A 291 -15.83 5.22 15.25
N ASN A 292 -16.04 4.36 16.25
CA ASN A 292 -15.78 2.92 16.17
C ASN A 292 -14.36 2.58 15.68
N LEU A 293 -13.36 3.37 16.08
CA LEU A 293 -11.95 3.16 15.76
C LEU A 293 -11.21 2.52 16.92
N GLU A 294 -10.57 1.37 16.67
CA GLU A 294 -9.50 0.84 17.50
C GLU A 294 -8.15 1.19 16.87
N THR A 295 -7.14 1.45 17.71
CA THR A 295 -5.77 1.70 17.24
C THR A 295 -4.81 0.68 17.82
N ARG A 296 -3.79 0.28 17.04
CA ARG A 296 -2.74 -0.63 17.47
C ARG A 296 -1.38 -0.14 17.00
N PHE A 297 -0.54 0.24 17.94
CA PHE A 297 0.87 0.51 17.70
C PHE A 297 1.61 -0.80 17.42
N VAL A 298 2.38 -0.86 16.33
CA VAL A 298 3.11 -2.07 15.94
C VAL A 298 4.62 -1.97 16.15
N GLY A 299 5.13 -0.80 16.47
CA GLY A 299 6.57 -0.59 16.71
C GLY A 299 7.20 0.43 15.78
N PRO A 300 8.54 0.45 15.69
CA PRO A 300 9.25 1.28 14.73
C PRO A 300 8.91 0.87 13.30
N GLY A 301 8.59 1.84 12.43
CA GLY A 301 8.24 1.56 11.05
C GLY A 301 8.04 2.83 10.25
N THR A 302 8.14 2.72 8.94
CA THR A 302 7.93 3.84 8.02
C THR A 302 6.69 3.64 7.18
N HIS A 303 6.76 2.81 6.14
CA HIS A 303 5.64 2.67 5.20
C HIS A 303 5.13 1.24 5.02
N PHE A 304 6.02 0.27 4.82
CA PHE A 304 5.60 -1.12 4.57
C PHE A 304 5.58 -1.90 5.90
N LEU A 305 4.67 -1.53 6.80
CA LEU A 305 4.56 -2.11 8.14
C LEU A 305 4.35 -3.62 8.13
N GLN A 306 3.78 -4.15 7.05
CA GLN A 306 3.57 -5.57 6.82
C GLN A 306 4.87 -6.34 6.65
N GLU A 307 5.94 -5.66 6.20
CA GLU A 307 7.28 -6.24 6.15
C GLU A 307 7.98 -6.18 7.50
N ASP A 308 7.78 -5.11 8.27
CA ASP A 308 8.43 -4.95 9.57
C ASP A 308 7.73 -5.73 10.69
N HIS A 309 6.39 -5.75 10.69
CA HIS A 309 5.56 -6.24 11.80
C HIS A 309 4.41 -7.17 11.38
N PRO A 310 4.59 -8.11 10.43
CA PRO A 310 3.48 -8.90 9.89
C PRO A 310 2.72 -9.69 10.95
N HIS A 311 3.43 -10.22 11.94
CA HIS A 311 2.83 -11.08 12.97
C HIS A 311 2.05 -10.28 14.03
N LEU A 312 2.43 -9.03 14.30
CA LEU A 312 1.64 -8.12 15.14
C LEU A 312 0.36 -7.68 14.42
N ILE A 313 0.49 -7.35 13.14
CA ILE A 313 -0.66 -7.00 12.28
C ILE A 313 -1.59 -8.19 12.16
N GLY A 314 -1.08 -9.38 11.81
CA GLY A 314 -1.89 -10.57 11.62
C GLY A 314 -2.67 -10.98 12.86
N ARG A 315 -2.02 -11.06 14.02
CA ARG A 315 -2.69 -11.35 15.29
C ARG A 315 -3.68 -10.26 15.67
N GLY A 316 -3.26 -9.00 15.54
CA GLY A 316 -4.13 -7.87 15.81
C GLY A 316 -5.40 -7.89 14.98
N LEU A 317 -5.27 -8.22 13.70
CA LEU A 317 -6.39 -8.35 12.79
C LEU A 317 -7.28 -9.53 13.17
N ALA A 318 -6.71 -10.73 13.40
CA ALA A 318 -7.46 -11.91 13.83
C ALA A 318 -8.21 -11.69 15.15
N ASP A 319 -7.57 -11.03 16.12
CA ASP A 319 -8.22 -10.70 17.40
C ASP A 319 -9.36 -9.72 17.24
N TRP A 320 -9.23 -8.73 16.36
CA TRP A 320 -10.26 -7.76 16.08
C TRP A 320 -11.43 -8.38 15.32
N LEU A 321 -11.16 -9.18 14.29
CA LEU A 321 -12.18 -9.88 13.49
C LEU A 321 -13.10 -10.78 14.34
N ARG A 322 -12.58 -11.41 15.39
CA ARG A 322 -13.39 -12.23 16.30
C ARG A 322 -14.39 -11.44 17.16
N ARG A 323 -14.29 -10.11 17.20
CA ARG A 323 -15.11 -9.22 18.06
C ARG A 323 -16.12 -8.38 17.31
N ILE A 324 -16.03 -8.32 15.98
CA ILE A 324 -16.95 -7.55 15.13
C ILE A 324 -18.01 -8.38 14.42
#